data_de8aba553147bb7981a5d8a8a14f3450
#
_entry.id   de8aba553147bb7981a5d8a8a14f3450
#
_cell.length_a   1.000
_cell.length_b   1.000
_cell.length_c   1.000
_cell.angle_alpha   90.00
_cell.angle_beta   90.00
_cell.angle_gamma   90.00
#
_symmetry.space_group_name_H-M   'P 1'
#
loop_
_entity.id
_entity.type
_entity.pdbx_description
1 polymer ?
#
loop_
_entity_poly.entity_id
_entity_poly.type
_entity_poly.pdbx_seq_one_letter_code
_entity_poly.pdbx_strand_id
1 'polypeptide(L)'
;MTKPRVAVMIPTRMRAPEFRMALKSVRDTSSAYVIAYLDDDVDNSAYPEMGYIRIVGKRLGVVGALNVMARYVMENMPEIQLIAMMTDDSLMKSPGWDEMALRAAHRFSGGIGCVAPCTNKEGAHRVDQPAVTRGWLSYFGHFAHPDMNHYCWPSVIGLLADGICLRRCTSEEWYIHHDQKGGGDHHFDSDSRAFYRWIVAHMDQHREWLRNYIGFGVRHEDACRLS
;
A
#
# COMPACT_ATOMS: atom_id res chain seq x y z
N MET A 1 -25.43 -2.29 -7.27
CA MET A 1 -24.12 -1.70 -6.95
C MET A 1 -23.06 -2.77 -7.14
N THR A 2 -22.02 -2.49 -7.92
CA THR A 2 -20.87 -3.39 -8.07
C THR A 2 -20.11 -3.46 -6.74
N LYS A 3 -19.65 -4.65 -6.35
CA LYS A 3 -18.82 -4.79 -5.14
C LYS A 3 -17.52 -3.99 -5.26
N PRO A 4 -17.03 -3.31 -4.19
CA PRO A 4 -15.72 -2.68 -4.20
C PRO A 4 -14.62 -3.67 -4.56
N ARG A 5 -13.63 -3.21 -5.33
CA ARG A 5 -12.49 -4.02 -5.77
C ARG A 5 -11.15 -3.50 -5.23
N VAL A 6 -11.22 -2.49 -4.38
CA VAL A 6 -10.07 -1.87 -3.73
C VAL A 6 -10.25 -1.95 -2.21
N ALA A 7 -9.19 -2.29 -1.50
CA ALA A 7 -9.11 -2.21 -0.05
C ALA A 7 -8.03 -1.20 0.37
N VAL A 8 -8.31 -0.42 1.41
CA VAL A 8 -7.36 0.50 2.04
C VAL A 8 -7.02 -0.02 3.42
N MET A 9 -5.77 -0.27 3.68
CA MET A 9 -5.23 -0.71 4.96
C MET A 9 -4.72 0.50 5.75
N ILE A 10 -5.20 0.68 6.99
CA ILE A 10 -4.81 1.77 7.88
C ILE A 10 -4.33 1.17 9.20
N PRO A 11 -3.01 1.00 9.40
CA PRO A 11 -2.47 0.69 10.72
C PRO A 11 -2.60 1.93 11.62
N THR A 12 -3.14 1.76 12.83
CA THR A 12 -3.37 2.88 13.75
C THR A 12 -3.18 2.46 15.20
N ARG A 13 -2.66 3.36 16.02
CA ARG A 13 -2.44 3.14 17.45
C ARG A 13 -2.55 4.45 18.21
N MET A 14 -3.49 4.51 19.18
CA MET A 14 -3.71 5.69 20.05
C MET A 14 -4.02 7.00 19.30
N ARG A 15 -4.53 6.93 18.07
CA ARG A 15 -4.79 8.06 17.17
C ARG A 15 -6.21 8.01 16.61
N ALA A 16 -7.19 7.74 17.50
CA ALA A 16 -8.59 7.59 17.11
C ALA A 16 -9.18 8.85 16.41
N PRO A 17 -8.85 10.10 16.79
CA PRO A 17 -9.30 11.28 16.07
C PRO A 17 -8.76 11.35 14.64
N GLU A 18 -7.47 11.12 14.44
CA GLU A 18 -6.81 11.12 13.13
C GLU A 18 -7.37 10.00 12.26
N PHE A 19 -7.50 8.80 12.82
CA PHE A 19 -8.11 7.68 12.12
C PHE A 19 -9.53 7.97 11.65
N ARG A 20 -10.37 8.65 12.47
CA ARG A 20 -11.72 9.06 12.06
C ARG A 20 -11.71 9.98 10.84
N MET A 21 -10.76 10.92 10.79
CA MET A 21 -10.61 11.83 9.64
C MET A 21 -10.13 11.06 8.40
N ALA A 22 -9.16 10.17 8.56
CA ALA A 22 -8.67 9.30 7.50
C ALA A 22 -9.79 8.41 6.94
N LEU A 23 -10.51 7.69 7.82
CA LEU A 23 -11.65 6.86 7.45
C LEU A 23 -12.72 7.65 6.70
N LYS A 24 -13.10 8.83 7.22
CA LYS A 24 -14.07 9.71 6.57
C LYS A 24 -13.60 10.12 5.17
N SER A 25 -12.34 10.51 5.03
CA SER A 25 -11.79 10.95 3.75
C SER A 25 -11.83 9.86 2.67
N VAL A 26 -11.55 8.61 3.04
CA VAL A 26 -11.66 7.47 2.11
C VAL A 26 -13.11 7.25 1.70
N ARG A 27 -14.04 7.28 2.66
CA ARG A 27 -15.48 7.04 2.41
C ARG A 27 -16.14 8.14 1.57
N ASP A 28 -15.69 9.40 1.74
CA ASP A 28 -16.21 10.52 0.97
C ASP A 28 -15.71 10.52 -0.49
N THR A 29 -14.61 9.82 -0.78
CA THR A 29 -13.94 9.89 -2.08
C THR A 29 -13.97 8.58 -2.87
N SER A 30 -14.38 7.46 -2.26
CA SER A 30 -14.36 6.15 -2.92
C SER A 30 -15.38 5.17 -2.34
N SER A 31 -15.52 4.04 -3.02
CA SER A 31 -16.27 2.87 -2.54
C SER A 31 -15.37 1.82 -1.87
N ALA A 32 -14.07 2.09 -1.72
CA ALA A 32 -13.10 1.14 -1.22
C ALA A 32 -13.46 0.61 0.18
N TYR A 33 -13.16 -0.66 0.45
CA TYR A 33 -13.18 -1.18 1.81
C TYR A 33 -12.06 -0.57 2.62
N VAL A 34 -12.34 -0.21 3.88
CA VAL A 34 -11.30 0.18 4.84
C VAL A 34 -11.07 -0.95 5.82
N ILE A 35 -9.81 -1.30 6.04
CA ILE A 35 -9.37 -2.30 7.01
C ILE A 35 -8.41 -1.61 7.97
N ALA A 36 -8.66 -1.69 9.27
CA ALA A 36 -7.77 -1.13 10.26
C ALA A 36 -7.20 -2.22 11.16
N TYR A 37 -5.93 -2.08 11.49
CA TYR A 37 -5.27 -2.88 12.52
C TYR A 37 -5.06 -2.01 13.76
N LEU A 38 -5.53 -2.51 14.91
CA LEU A 38 -5.41 -1.89 16.20
C LEU A 38 -4.65 -2.82 17.14
N ASP A 39 -3.68 -2.27 17.87
CA ASP A 39 -2.96 -3.02 18.88
C ASP A 39 -3.87 -3.32 20.08
N ASP A 40 -3.77 -4.53 20.65
CA ASP A 40 -4.59 -5.00 21.77
C ASP A 40 -4.05 -4.54 23.16
N ASP A 41 -2.87 -3.94 23.18
CA ASP A 41 -2.21 -3.41 24.40
C ASP A 41 -2.66 -1.98 24.78
N VAL A 42 -3.64 -1.41 24.07
CA VAL A 42 -4.15 -0.07 24.28
C VAL A 42 -5.68 -0.03 24.29
N ASP A 43 -6.25 1.00 24.93
CA ASP A 43 -7.70 1.21 24.90
C ASP A 43 -8.17 1.62 23.50
N ASN A 44 -8.99 0.77 22.92
CA ASN A 44 -9.56 0.95 21.59
C ASN A 44 -11.01 1.47 21.61
N SER A 45 -11.56 1.85 22.76
CA SER A 45 -12.95 2.32 22.91
C SER A 45 -13.26 3.61 22.15
N ALA A 46 -12.24 4.45 21.94
CA ALA A 46 -12.37 5.71 21.21
C ALA A 46 -12.50 5.55 19.68
N TYR A 47 -12.21 4.37 19.12
CA TYR A 47 -12.33 4.12 17.67
C TYR A 47 -13.80 3.88 17.28
N PRO A 48 -14.23 4.29 16.06
CA PRO A 48 -15.60 4.03 15.59
C PRO A 48 -15.92 2.53 15.59
N GLU A 49 -17.15 2.15 15.91
CA GLU A 49 -17.57 0.75 15.86
C GLU A 49 -17.90 0.26 14.46
N MET A 50 -18.22 1.16 13.54
CA MET A 50 -18.71 0.80 12.20
C MET A 50 -17.97 1.56 11.09
N GLY A 51 -18.11 1.03 9.90
CA GLY A 51 -17.62 1.66 8.67
C GLY A 51 -16.27 1.16 8.19
N TYR A 52 -15.69 0.17 8.87
CA TYR A 52 -14.45 -0.49 8.44
C TYR A 52 -14.37 -1.92 9.01
N ILE A 53 -13.47 -2.70 8.45
CA ILE A 53 -13.13 -4.02 8.98
C ILE A 53 -12.07 -3.80 10.07
N ARG A 54 -12.38 -4.24 11.28
CA ARG A 54 -11.52 -4.06 12.45
C ARG A 54 -10.78 -5.35 12.75
N ILE A 55 -9.46 -5.29 12.75
CA ILE A 55 -8.58 -6.36 13.20
C ILE A 55 -7.88 -5.88 14.46
N VAL A 56 -7.99 -6.64 15.55
CA VAL A 56 -7.33 -6.34 16.82
C VAL A 56 -6.34 -7.45 17.13
N GLY A 57 -5.13 -7.09 17.50
CA GLY A 57 -4.09 -8.08 17.82
C GLY A 57 -2.86 -7.48 18.47
N LYS A 58 -1.88 -8.31 18.72
CA LYS A 58 -0.62 -7.92 19.36
C LYS A 58 0.07 -6.78 18.62
N ARG A 59 0.81 -5.96 19.34
CA ARG A 59 1.63 -4.91 18.76
C ARG A 59 2.70 -5.50 17.83
N LEU A 60 2.55 -5.25 16.53
CA LEU A 60 3.42 -5.77 15.47
C LEU A 60 4.24 -4.69 14.75
N GLY A 61 4.02 -3.41 15.11
CA GLY A 61 4.51 -2.29 14.32
C GLY A 61 3.80 -2.17 12.97
N VAL A 62 4.18 -1.14 12.20
CA VAL A 62 3.47 -0.79 10.95
C VAL A 62 3.54 -1.93 9.93
N VAL A 63 4.74 -2.48 9.69
CA VAL A 63 4.95 -3.53 8.67
C VAL A 63 4.22 -4.81 9.05
N GLY A 64 4.30 -5.23 10.31
CA GLY A 64 3.58 -6.41 10.78
C GLY A 64 2.06 -6.25 10.65
N ALA A 65 1.52 -5.10 11.05
CA ALA A 65 0.10 -4.78 10.92
C ALA A 65 -0.36 -4.80 9.45
N LEU A 66 0.42 -4.20 8.54
CA LEU A 66 0.13 -4.22 7.10
C LEU A 66 0.10 -5.64 6.54
N ASN A 67 1.07 -6.48 6.92
CA ASN A 67 1.13 -7.86 6.44
C ASN A 67 -0.03 -8.72 6.97
N VAL A 68 -0.49 -8.48 8.22
CA VAL A 68 -1.69 -9.14 8.76
C VAL A 68 -2.94 -8.71 7.98
N MET A 69 -3.13 -7.41 7.74
CA MET A 69 -4.27 -6.90 6.96
C MET A 69 -4.24 -7.42 5.51
N ALA A 70 -3.06 -7.42 4.87
CA ALA A 70 -2.91 -7.95 3.51
C ALA A 70 -3.27 -9.44 3.43
N ARG A 71 -2.84 -10.24 4.41
CA ARG A 71 -3.22 -11.66 4.52
C ARG A 71 -4.72 -11.81 4.67
N TYR A 72 -5.35 -11.03 5.55
CA TYR A 72 -6.80 -11.03 5.71
C TYR A 72 -7.53 -10.77 4.37
N VAL A 73 -7.07 -9.79 3.58
CA VAL A 73 -7.62 -9.52 2.24
C VAL A 73 -7.45 -10.73 1.32
N MET A 74 -6.27 -11.35 1.32
CA MET A 74 -6.00 -12.51 0.45
C MET A 74 -6.90 -13.70 0.78
N GLU A 75 -7.19 -13.94 2.05
CA GLU A 75 -7.95 -15.09 2.53
C GLU A 75 -9.47 -14.87 2.49
N ASN A 76 -9.94 -13.64 2.75
CA ASN A 76 -11.37 -13.39 3.01
C ASN A 76 -12.05 -12.51 1.96
N MET A 77 -11.31 -11.85 1.05
CA MET A 77 -11.86 -10.87 0.12
C MET A 77 -11.37 -11.13 -1.32
N PRO A 78 -11.82 -12.22 -1.96
CA PRO A 78 -11.33 -12.63 -3.29
C PRO A 78 -11.64 -11.62 -4.40
N GLU A 79 -12.63 -10.74 -4.22
CA GLU A 79 -13.00 -9.68 -5.15
C GLU A 79 -12.00 -8.52 -5.19
N ILE A 80 -11.19 -8.34 -4.14
CA ILE A 80 -10.21 -7.25 -4.07
C ILE A 80 -9.05 -7.52 -5.03
N GLN A 81 -8.80 -6.55 -5.90
CA GLN A 81 -7.77 -6.59 -6.93
C GLN A 81 -6.59 -5.66 -6.64
N LEU A 82 -6.86 -4.57 -5.89
CA LEU A 82 -5.85 -3.58 -5.51
C LEU A 82 -5.92 -3.33 -4.00
N ILE A 83 -4.79 -3.38 -3.35
CA ILE A 83 -4.64 -3.21 -1.91
C ILE A 83 -3.78 -1.97 -1.68
N ALA A 84 -4.39 -0.89 -1.21
CA ALA A 84 -3.74 0.37 -0.88
C ALA A 84 -3.40 0.43 0.61
N MET A 85 -2.37 1.18 0.92
CA MET A 85 -2.04 1.56 2.29
C MET A 85 -2.23 3.07 2.47
N MET A 86 -2.70 3.48 3.63
CA MET A 86 -2.76 4.87 4.05
C MET A 86 -2.40 4.98 5.54
N THR A 87 -1.65 6.01 5.93
CA THR A 87 -1.42 6.31 7.35
C THR A 87 -2.65 6.98 7.97
N ASP A 88 -2.83 6.81 9.27
CA ASP A 88 -3.97 7.36 10.01
C ASP A 88 -3.97 8.91 10.09
N ASP A 89 -2.85 9.56 9.79
CA ASP A 89 -2.69 11.01 9.70
C ASP A 89 -2.70 11.54 8.24
N SER A 90 -3.28 10.76 7.33
CA SER A 90 -3.40 11.12 5.92
C SER A 90 -4.86 11.30 5.51
N LEU A 91 -5.09 12.14 4.52
CA LEU A 91 -6.42 12.43 3.97
C LEU A 91 -6.46 12.15 2.48
N MET A 92 -7.36 11.30 2.06
CA MET A 92 -7.67 11.09 0.65
C MET A 92 -8.38 12.32 0.08
N LYS A 93 -7.92 12.84 -1.04
CA LYS A 93 -8.44 14.09 -1.62
C LYS A 93 -9.12 13.96 -2.97
N SER A 94 -8.80 12.94 -3.74
CA SER A 94 -9.30 12.78 -5.12
C SER A 94 -10.57 11.93 -5.14
N PRO A 95 -11.75 12.46 -5.52
CA PRO A 95 -12.95 11.64 -5.70
C PRO A 95 -12.76 10.60 -6.81
N GLY A 96 -13.19 9.35 -6.57
CA GLY A 96 -13.09 8.24 -7.53
C GLY A 96 -11.66 7.72 -7.75
N TRP A 97 -10.75 8.03 -6.85
CA TRP A 97 -9.35 7.57 -6.92
C TRP A 97 -9.23 6.05 -7.03
N ASP A 98 -10.11 5.31 -6.39
CA ASP A 98 -10.12 3.84 -6.39
C ASP A 98 -10.31 3.29 -7.80
N GLU A 99 -11.22 3.84 -8.59
CA GLU A 99 -11.42 3.46 -9.98
C GLU A 99 -10.23 3.89 -10.87
N MET A 100 -9.62 5.06 -10.58
CA MET A 100 -8.45 5.52 -11.31
C MET A 100 -7.23 4.60 -11.05
N ALA A 101 -6.96 4.31 -9.79
CA ALA A 101 -5.89 3.43 -9.39
C ALA A 101 -6.09 2.00 -9.92
N LEU A 102 -7.33 1.51 -9.91
CA LEU A 102 -7.66 0.19 -10.46
C LEU A 102 -7.44 0.12 -11.98
N ARG A 103 -7.84 1.15 -12.73
CA ARG A 103 -7.54 1.23 -14.17
C ARG A 103 -6.04 1.24 -14.44
N ALA A 104 -5.25 1.92 -13.60
CA ALA A 104 -3.80 1.90 -13.69
C ALA A 104 -3.25 0.49 -13.43
N ALA A 105 -3.78 -0.20 -12.41
CA ALA A 105 -3.37 -1.55 -12.04
C ALA A 105 -3.67 -2.59 -13.14
N HIS A 106 -4.77 -2.44 -13.87
CA HIS A 106 -5.14 -3.36 -14.96
C HIS A 106 -4.18 -3.31 -16.16
N ARG A 107 -3.30 -2.32 -16.23
CA ARG A 107 -2.29 -2.23 -17.30
C ARG A 107 -1.01 -2.99 -17.00
N PHE A 108 -0.87 -3.56 -15.81
CA PHE A 108 0.33 -4.32 -15.48
C PHE A 108 0.28 -5.71 -16.10
N SER A 109 1.31 -6.02 -16.88
CA SER A 109 1.52 -7.36 -17.42
C SER A 109 1.62 -8.38 -16.29
N GLY A 110 0.98 -9.55 -16.47
CA GLY A 110 0.96 -10.60 -15.44
C GLY A 110 0.17 -10.22 -14.17
N GLY A 111 -0.51 -9.07 -14.15
CA GLY A 111 -1.30 -8.62 -13.00
C GLY A 111 -0.47 -8.26 -11.76
N ILE A 112 0.85 -8.09 -11.90
CA ILE A 112 1.76 -7.72 -10.82
C ILE A 112 2.17 -6.27 -10.97
N GLY A 113 1.94 -5.44 -9.96
CA GLY A 113 2.36 -4.07 -10.01
C GLY A 113 2.05 -3.26 -8.77
N CYS A 114 2.60 -2.06 -8.78
CA CYS A 114 2.46 -1.05 -7.76
C CYS A 114 1.91 0.24 -8.38
N VAL A 115 0.85 0.79 -7.79
CA VAL A 115 0.32 2.11 -8.10
C VAL A 115 0.68 3.04 -6.94
N ALA A 116 1.31 4.16 -7.25
CA ALA A 116 1.71 5.15 -6.25
C ALA A 116 0.86 6.42 -6.39
N PRO A 117 0.26 6.93 -5.31
CA PRO A 117 -0.42 8.21 -5.31
C PRO A 117 0.57 9.36 -5.48
N CYS A 118 0.06 10.54 -5.86
CA CYS A 118 0.72 11.80 -5.62
C CYS A 118 0.50 12.21 -4.15
N THR A 119 1.53 12.70 -3.49
CA THR A 119 1.45 13.18 -2.11
C THR A 119 2.05 14.57 -1.99
N ASN A 120 1.73 15.29 -0.89
CA ASN A 120 2.33 16.58 -0.58
C ASN A 120 3.78 16.48 -0.04
N LYS A 121 4.31 15.27 0.10
CA LYS A 121 5.73 15.08 0.45
C LYS A 121 6.57 15.27 -0.81
N GLU A 122 7.51 16.19 -0.75
CA GLU A 122 8.43 16.46 -1.84
C GLU A 122 9.33 15.26 -2.15
N GLY A 123 9.53 15.00 -3.44
CA GLY A 123 10.43 13.99 -3.96
C GLY A 123 9.73 13.06 -4.97
N ALA A 124 9.78 13.43 -6.26
CA ALA A 124 9.18 12.68 -7.37
C ALA A 124 9.60 11.19 -7.46
N HIS A 125 10.55 10.75 -6.67
CA HIS A 125 11.08 9.39 -6.69
C HIS A 125 10.64 8.53 -5.49
N ARG A 126 9.92 9.10 -4.51
CA ARG A 126 9.44 8.35 -3.36
C ARG A 126 8.05 7.79 -3.62
N VAL A 127 7.89 6.50 -3.40
CA VAL A 127 6.59 5.90 -3.16
C VAL A 127 6.33 6.03 -1.66
N ASP A 128 5.27 6.73 -1.27
CA ASP A 128 5.01 7.01 0.13
C ASP A 128 3.89 6.13 0.70
N GLN A 129 2.77 6.03 -0.01
CA GLN A 129 1.60 5.26 0.39
C GLN A 129 1.12 4.39 -0.80
N PRO A 130 1.83 3.29 -1.09
CA PRO A 130 1.57 2.49 -2.29
C PRO A 130 0.26 1.71 -2.21
N ALA A 131 -0.28 1.41 -3.39
CA ALA A 131 -1.17 0.29 -3.57
C ALA A 131 -0.48 -0.79 -4.40
N VAL A 132 -0.67 -2.04 -4.02
CA VAL A 132 -0.15 -3.18 -4.77
C VAL A 132 -1.30 -4.03 -5.28
N THR A 133 -1.10 -4.68 -6.43
CA THR A 133 -2.08 -5.61 -6.97
C THR A 133 -2.13 -6.89 -6.14
N ARG A 134 -3.24 -7.63 -6.25
CA ARG A 134 -3.35 -8.97 -5.67
C ARG A 134 -2.24 -9.91 -6.17
N GLY A 135 -1.84 -9.77 -7.46
CA GLY A 135 -0.72 -10.52 -8.03
C GLY A 135 0.61 -10.25 -7.35
N TRP A 136 0.85 -9.00 -6.90
CA TRP A 136 2.02 -8.66 -6.08
C TRP A 136 2.08 -9.48 -4.80
N LEU A 137 0.96 -9.53 -4.05
CA LEU A 137 0.89 -10.30 -2.81
C LEU A 137 1.05 -11.81 -3.03
N SER A 138 0.50 -12.32 -4.13
CA SER A 138 0.67 -13.73 -4.52
C SER A 138 2.13 -14.07 -4.85
N TYR A 139 2.86 -13.12 -5.44
CA TYR A 139 4.26 -13.31 -5.81
C TYR A 139 5.21 -13.18 -4.62
N PHE A 140 5.09 -12.08 -3.85
CA PHE A 140 6.02 -11.79 -2.76
C PHE A 140 5.62 -12.45 -1.42
N GLY A 141 4.36 -12.86 -1.26
CA GLY A 141 3.83 -13.41 -0.02
C GLY A 141 3.57 -12.39 1.10
N HIS A 142 3.89 -11.11 0.87
CA HIS A 142 3.74 -10.04 1.85
C HIS A 142 3.51 -8.67 1.17
N PHE A 143 2.92 -7.73 1.89
CA PHE A 143 2.75 -6.35 1.43
C PHE A 143 4.07 -5.57 1.53
N ALA A 144 4.67 -5.61 2.70
CA ALA A 144 5.99 -5.05 2.97
C ALA A 144 6.91 -6.14 3.52
N HIS A 145 8.21 -6.08 3.21
CA HIS A 145 9.16 -7.12 3.62
C HIS A 145 9.18 -7.29 5.14
N PRO A 146 9.01 -8.49 5.68
CA PRO A 146 8.80 -8.73 7.12
C PRO A 146 9.99 -8.31 7.99
N ASP A 147 11.21 -8.28 7.45
CA ASP A 147 12.42 -7.82 8.17
C ASP A 147 12.51 -6.29 8.30
N MET A 148 11.53 -5.57 7.74
CA MET A 148 11.42 -4.11 7.91
C MET A 148 10.43 -3.80 9.03
N ASN A 149 10.80 -2.87 9.93
CA ASN A 149 9.94 -2.54 11.06
C ASN A 149 9.01 -1.36 10.77
N HIS A 150 9.55 -0.18 10.44
CA HIS A 150 8.76 1.02 10.36
C HIS A 150 9.08 1.90 9.14
N TYR A 151 10.37 2.08 8.80
CA TYR A 151 10.79 3.02 7.76
C TYR A 151 11.28 2.32 6.49
N CYS A 152 11.36 3.08 5.40
CA CYS A 152 11.92 2.67 4.12
C CYS A 152 11.14 1.59 3.35
N TRP A 153 10.18 0.89 3.96
CA TRP A 153 9.44 -0.16 3.25
C TRP A 153 8.67 0.34 2.02
N PRO A 154 8.06 1.56 2.01
CA PRO A 154 7.41 2.04 0.81
C PRO A 154 8.41 2.32 -0.31
N SER A 155 9.59 2.82 0.06
CA SER A 155 10.69 3.04 -0.89
C SER A 155 11.20 1.73 -1.49
N VAL A 156 11.24 0.65 -0.71
CA VAL A 156 11.60 -0.70 -1.21
C VAL A 156 10.58 -1.18 -2.25
N ILE A 157 9.29 -1.05 -1.98
CA ILE A 157 8.25 -1.38 -2.96
C ILE A 157 8.45 -0.56 -4.24
N GLY A 158 8.62 0.75 -4.09
CA GLY A 158 8.86 1.64 -5.22
C GLY A 158 10.09 1.26 -6.02
N LEU A 159 11.21 0.98 -5.37
CA LEU A 159 12.45 0.58 -6.03
C LEU A 159 12.33 -0.77 -6.76
N LEU A 160 11.67 -1.76 -6.16
CA LEU A 160 11.44 -3.05 -6.81
C LEU A 160 10.57 -2.92 -8.05
N ALA A 161 9.54 -2.09 -8.01
CA ALA A 161 8.59 -1.91 -9.09
C ALA A 161 9.09 -0.96 -10.19
N ASP A 162 10.04 -0.07 -9.88
CA ASP A 162 10.48 1.00 -10.78
C ASP A 162 11.10 0.46 -12.09
N GLY A 163 10.63 1.01 -13.21
CA GLY A 163 11.04 0.55 -14.54
C GLY A 163 10.51 -0.83 -14.97
N ILE A 164 9.63 -1.46 -14.15
CA ILE A 164 9.06 -2.78 -14.42
C ILE A 164 7.53 -2.73 -14.35
N CYS A 165 6.99 -2.40 -13.19
CA CYS A 165 5.55 -2.47 -12.90
C CYS A 165 5.09 -1.37 -11.92
N LEU A 166 5.70 -0.18 -11.98
CA LEU A 166 5.31 0.99 -11.21
C LEU A 166 4.52 1.98 -12.07
N ARG A 167 3.34 2.38 -11.59
CA ARG A 167 2.57 3.51 -12.13
C ARG A 167 2.44 4.59 -11.06
N ARG A 168 2.90 5.79 -11.36
CA ARG A 168 2.68 6.97 -10.53
C ARG A 168 1.45 7.71 -11.01
N CYS A 169 0.55 8.03 -10.11
CA CYS A 169 -0.62 8.86 -10.39
C CYS A 169 -0.28 10.35 -10.30
N THR A 170 -0.99 11.16 -11.05
CA THR A 170 -0.98 12.62 -10.90
C THR A 170 -1.86 13.03 -9.70
N SER A 171 -1.77 14.30 -9.29
CA SER A 171 -2.63 14.85 -8.23
C SER A 171 -4.12 14.84 -8.59
N GLU A 172 -4.45 14.86 -9.88
CA GLU A 172 -5.81 14.79 -10.37
C GLU A 172 -6.36 13.35 -10.35
N GLU A 173 -5.49 12.36 -10.56
CA GLU A 173 -5.88 10.95 -10.56
C GLU A 173 -6.03 10.40 -9.13
N TRP A 174 -5.00 10.56 -8.30
CA TRP A 174 -4.98 10.05 -6.94
C TRP A 174 -4.03 10.87 -6.08
N TYR A 175 -4.59 11.70 -5.20
CA TYR A 175 -3.83 12.55 -4.29
C TYR A 175 -4.14 12.25 -2.82
N ILE A 176 -3.10 12.05 -2.04
CA ILE A 176 -3.16 11.90 -0.59
C ILE A 176 -2.42 13.07 0.06
N HIS A 177 -3.11 13.80 0.92
CA HIS A 177 -2.52 14.81 1.78
C HIS A 177 -2.09 14.18 3.09
N HIS A 178 -0.81 14.17 3.36
CA HIS A 178 -0.23 13.68 4.60
C HIS A 178 -0.06 14.85 5.58
N ASP A 179 -0.87 14.87 6.62
CA ASP A 179 -0.84 15.89 7.68
C ASP A 179 0.17 15.46 8.76
N GLN A 180 1.40 15.91 8.64
CA GLN A 180 2.42 15.65 9.67
C GLN A 180 2.18 16.52 10.90
N LYS A 181 1.14 16.26 11.68
CA LYS A 181 0.97 16.81 13.02
C LYS A 181 1.71 15.92 14.01
N GLY A 182 2.85 16.39 14.41
CA GLY A 182 3.63 15.81 15.50
C GLY A 182 4.88 15.11 15.00
N GLY A 183 6.02 15.69 15.32
CA GLY A 183 7.29 15.03 15.31
C GLY A 183 7.30 13.91 16.34
N GLY A 184 6.79 12.75 15.99
CA GLY A 184 7.23 11.54 16.65
C GLY A 184 8.72 11.43 16.38
N ASP A 185 9.51 11.10 17.39
CA ASP A 185 10.92 10.80 17.23
C ASP A 185 11.08 9.78 16.10
N HIS A 186 11.39 10.30 14.92
CA HIS A 186 11.65 9.50 13.74
C HIS A 186 13.04 8.88 13.89
N HIS A 187 13.21 8.06 14.92
CA HIS A 187 14.39 7.23 15.03
C HIS A 187 14.35 6.23 13.86
N PHE A 188 15.10 6.56 12.84
CA PHE A 188 15.48 5.59 11.84
C PHE A 188 16.13 4.43 12.58
N ASP A 189 15.41 3.37 12.72
CA ASP A 189 15.93 2.17 13.33
C ASP A 189 17.10 1.65 12.49
N SER A 190 18.18 1.26 13.17
CA SER A 190 19.43 0.81 12.55
C SER A 190 19.21 -0.39 11.64
N ASP A 191 18.25 -1.25 11.98
CA ASP A 191 17.98 -2.50 11.30
C ASP A 191 17.26 -2.27 9.97
N SER A 192 16.28 -1.36 9.94
CA SER A 192 15.63 -0.94 8.69
C SER A 192 16.62 -0.27 7.72
N ARG A 193 17.62 0.47 8.23
CA ARG A 193 18.68 1.05 7.39
C ARG A 193 19.63 -0.01 6.84
N ALA A 194 20.03 -0.98 7.66
CA ALA A 194 20.90 -2.07 7.24
C ALA A 194 20.22 -2.90 6.15
N PHE A 195 18.96 -3.26 6.38
CA PHE A 195 18.16 -4.00 5.43
C PHE A 195 17.91 -3.22 4.13
N TYR A 196 17.62 -1.92 4.22
CA TYR A 196 17.48 -1.05 3.03
C TYR A 196 18.74 -1.04 2.19
N ARG A 197 19.93 -0.90 2.81
CA ARG A 197 21.23 -0.95 2.09
C ARG A 197 21.44 -2.32 1.43
N TRP A 198 21.10 -3.40 2.13
CA TRP A 198 21.21 -4.74 1.59
C TRP A 198 20.29 -4.93 0.37
N ILE A 199 19.01 -4.52 0.46
CA ILE A 199 18.08 -4.57 -0.68
C ILE A 199 18.58 -3.76 -1.86
N VAL A 200 19.06 -2.54 -1.62
CA VAL A 200 19.61 -1.67 -2.69
C VAL A 200 20.80 -2.35 -3.38
N ALA A 201 21.68 -3.00 -2.61
CA ALA A 201 22.83 -3.72 -3.15
C ALA A 201 22.43 -4.94 -4.01
N HIS A 202 21.27 -5.55 -3.74
CA HIS A 202 20.77 -6.73 -4.47
C HIS A 202 19.61 -6.40 -5.42
N MET A 203 19.32 -5.12 -5.61
CA MET A 203 18.13 -4.65 -6.34
C MET A 203 18.05 -5.19 -7.76
N ASP A 204 19.17 -5.22 -8.48
CA ASP A 204 19.18 -5.66 -9.87
C ASP A 204 18.83 -7.13 -10.00
N GLN A 205 19.28 -7.98 -9.07
CA GLN A 205 18.90 -9.39 -9.02
C GLN A 205 17.40 -9.57 -8.75
N HIS A 206 16.84 -8.82 -7.78
CA HIS A 206 15.41 -8.87 -7.49
C HIS A 206 14.55 -8.37 -8.66
N ARG A 207 15.02 -7.33 -9.34
CA ARG A 207 14.35 -6.79 -10.54
C ARG A 207 14.42 -7.78 -11.71
N GLU A 208 15.53 -8.45 -11.88
CA GLU A 208 15.67 -9.49 -12.91
C GLU A 208 14.72 -10.65 -12.66
N TRP A 209 14.62 -11.15 -11.45
CA TRP A 209 13.65 -12.17 -11.08
C TRP A 209 12.21 -11.72 -11.36
N LEU A 210 11.86 -10.50 -10.98
CA LEU A 210 10.53 -9.94 -11.22
C LEU A 210 10.23 -9.81 -12.72
N ARG A 211 11.19 -9.32 -13.54
CA ARG A 211 11.05 -9.26 -15.00
C ARG A 211 10.84 -10.63 -15.61
N ASN A 212 11.62 -11.61 -15.19
CA ASN A 212 11.51 -12.98 -15.68
C ASN A 212 10.14 -13.57 -15.33
N TYR A 213 9.69 -13.40 -14.10
CA TYR A 213 8.38 -13.89 -13.68
C TYR A 213 7.23 -13.26 -14.48
N ILE A 214 7.24 -11.93 -14.63
CA ILE A 214 6.24 -11.22 -15.43
C ILE A 214 6.34 -11.63 -16.91
N GLY A 215 7.55 -11.78 -17.44
CA GLY A 215 7.80 -12.19 -18.83
C GLY A 215 7.36 -13.61 -19.15
N PHE A 216 7.47 -14.54 -18.22
CA PHE A 216 6.95 -15.92 -18.39
C PHE A 216 5.41 -15.99 -18.36
N GLY A 217 4.74 -15.01 -17.73
CA GLY A 217 3.27 -14.91 -17.68
C GLY A 217 2.65 -14.28 -18.94
N VAL A 218 3.44 -13.55 -19.73
CA VAL A 218 3.01 -12.91 -20.98
C VAL A 218 3.32 -13.88 -22.14
N ARG A 219 2.32 -14.60 -22.61
CA ARG A 219 2.44 -15.27 -23.91
C ARG A 219 2.75 -14.21 -24.97
N HIS A 220 3.67 -14.53 -25.84
CA HIS A 220 4.27 -13.72 -26.92
C HIS A 220 3.30 -12.96 -27.85
N GLU A 221 2.00 -12.98 -27.63
CA GLU A 221 1.00 -12.43 -28.53
C GLU A 221 0.70 -10.94 -28.33
N ASP A 222 1.05 -10.35 -27.17
CA ASP A 222 0.72 -8.94 -26.86
C ASP A 222 1.90 -7.95 -27.00
N ALA A 223 3.11 -8.43 -27.20
CA ALA A 223 4.30 -7.59 -27.36
C ALA A 223 4.35 -6.82 -28.69
N CYS A 224 3.57 -7.23 -29.70
CA CYS A 224 3.56 -6.62 -31.05
C CYS A 224 2.56 -5.47 -31.25
N ARG A 225 1.82 -5.03 -30.23
CA ARG A 225 0.82 -3.95 -30.36
C ARG A 225 1.22 -2.62 -29.71
N LEU A 226 2.45 -2.48 -29.26
CA LEU A 226 2.98 -1.25 -28.64
C LEU A 226 4.23 -0.69 -29.35
N SER A 227 4.39 -0.99 -30.64
CA SER A 227 5.33 -0.29 -31.52
C SER A 227 4.61 0.78 -32.34
#